data_acc149736f41f275c9f6fc3af1f45704
#
_entry.id   acc149736f41f275c9f6fc3af1f45704
#
_cell.length_a   1.000
_cell.length_b   1.000
_cell.length_c   1.000
_cell.angle_alpha   90.00
_cell.angle_beta   90.00
_cell.angle_gamma   90.00
#
_symmetry.space_group_name_H-M   'P 1'
#
loop_
_entity.id
_entity.type
_entity.pdbx_description
1 polymer ?
#
loop_
_entity_poly.entity_id
_entity_poly.type
_entity_poly.pdbx_seq_one_letter_code
_entity_poly.pdbx_strand_id
1 'polypeptide(L)'
;MKIHQVYTESELRNFTYLIELENNSALVIDPWDADEVNTLLQQKQLRLQAIINTHEHWDHIQGNKALVAEHGCEVWAHSNGQGKVPGLSRLLTAGELIDLDAGAQLRVLDTPGHTYAHLCFLVLEQGTAVAVFTGDTLFNAGVGHCRG
;
A
#
# COMPACT_ATOMS: atom_id res chain seq x y z
N MET A 1 -14.56 -0.51 7.79
CA MET A 1 -13.19 -0.75 7.28
C MET A 1 -12.41 -1.58 8.27
N LYS A 2 -11.70 -2.59 7.80
CA LYS A 2 -10.82 -3.43 8.61
C LYS A 2 -9.43 -3.46 7.99
N ILE A 3 -8.38 -3.42 8.83
CA ILE A 3 -7.00 -3.47 8.39
C ILE A 3 -6.40 -4.79 8.87
N HIS A 4 -5.85 -5.58 7.95
CA HIS A 4 -5.19 -6.84 8.23
C HIS A 4 -3.70 -6.70 7.93
N GLN A 5 -2.87 -6.95 8.93
CA GLN A 5 -1.42 -6.97 8.77
C GLN A 5 -0.96 -8.38 8.39
N VAL A 6 -0.22 -8.48 7.31
CA VAL A 6 0.33 -9.75 6.81
C VAL A 6 1.84 -9.69 6.92
N TYR A 7 2.40 -10.53 7.80
CA TYR A 7 3.85 -10.65 7.91
C TYR A 7 4.39 -11.34 6.65
N THR A 8 5.31 -10.68 5.96
CA THR A 8 5.97 -11.27 4.80
C THR A 8 7.19 -12.08 5.25
N GLU A 9 7.43 -13.20 4.59
CA GLU A 9 8.64 -14.01 4.83
C GLU A 9 9.84 -13.51 4.01
N SER A 10 9.82 -12.24 3.59
CA SER A 10 10.93 -11.62 2.89
C SER A 10 12.15 -11.49 3.81
N GLU A 11 13.33 -11.45 3.22
CA GLU A 11 14.59 -11.25 3.98
C GLU A 11 14.59 -9.97 4.80
N LEU A 12 13.86 -8.95 4.35
CA LEU A 12 13.77 -7.65 5.00
C LEU A 12 12.62 -7.56 6.01
N ARG A 13 11.84 -8.63 6.19
CA ARG A 13 10.76 -8.76 7.18
C ARG A 13 9.74 -7.62 7.12
N ASN A 14 9.31 -7.27 5.92
CA ASN A 14 8.28 -6.25 5.71
C ASN A 14 6.88 -6.79 5.98
N PHE A 15 5.92 -5.87 6.04
CA PHE A 15 4.51 -6.22 6.15
C PHE A 15 3.76 -5.81 4.90
N THR A 16 2.84 -6.66 4.49
CA THR A 16 1.78 -6.32 3.56
C THR A 16 0.53 -6.01 4.38
N TYR A 17 -0.23 -5.02 3.96
CA TYR A 17 -1.50 -4.68 4.63
C TYR A 17 -2.66 -4.85 3.66
N LEU A 18 -3.72 -5.49 4.12
CA LEU A 18 -4.98 -5.60 3.40
C LEU A 18 -6.01 -4.71 4.09
N ILE A 19 -6.56 -3.76 3.34
CA ILE A 19 -7.65 -2.91 3.82
C ILE A 19 -8.96 -3.44 3.25
N GLU A 20 -9.79 -4.00 4.12
CA GLU A 20 -11.10 -4.51 3.77
C GLU A 20 -12.13 -3.38 3.83
N LEU A 21 -12.86 -3.18 2.75
CA LEU A 21 -13.89 -2.14 2.61
C LEU A 21 -15.29 -2.75 2.71
N GLU A 22 -16.29 -1.91 3.00
CA GLU A 22 -17.67 -2.36 3.24
C GLU A 22 -18.34 -3.00 2.03
N ASN A 23 -17.94 -2.64 0.81
CA ASN A 23 -18.54 -3.14 -0.43
C ASN A 23 -17.91 -4.47 -0.93
N ASN A 24 -17.36 -5.28 -0.03
CA ASN A 24 -16.63 -6.51 -0.35
C ASN A 24 -15.47 -6.29 -1.31
N SER A 25 -14.85 -5.13 -1.25
CA SER A 25 -13.62 -4.83 -1.96
C SER A 25 -12.47 -4.63 -0.98
N ALA A 26 -11.26 -4.64 -1.52
CA ALA A 26 -10.07 -4.47 -0.73
C ALA A 26 -9.01 -3.64 -1.48
N LEU A 27 -8.18 -2.97 -0.70
CA LEU A 27 -6.93 -2.39 -1.14
C LEU A 27 -5.80 -3.18 -0.50
N VAL A 28 -4.69 -3.35 -1.20
CA VAL A 28 -3.48 -3.96 -0.64
C VAL A 28 -2.34 -2.97 -0.68
N ILE A 29 -1.59 -2.88 0.42
CA ILE A 29 -0.43 -2.00 0.54
C ILE A 29 0.83 -2.87 0.55
N ASP A 30 1.75 -2.58 -0.37
CA ASP A 30 3.06 -3.21 -0.49
C ASP A 30 3.01 -4.74 -0.57
N PRO A 31 2.36 -5.32 -1.59
CA PRO A 31 2.24 -6.77 -1.70
C PRO A 31 3.59 -7.41 -2.04
N TRP A 32 4.09 -8.25 -1.15
CA TRP A 32 5.28 -9.06 -1.37
C TRP A 32 4.95 -10.33 -2.15
N ASP A 33 3.97 -11.08 -1.68
CA ASP A 33 3.60 -12.38 -2.23
C ASP A 33 2.16 -12.33 -2.75
N ALA A 34 2.00 -12.43 -4.07
CA ALA A 34 0.69 -12.41 -4.69
C ALA A 34 -0.18 -13.60 -4.24
N ASP A 35 0.41 -14.77 -4.05
CA ASP A 35 -0.33 -15.97 -3.63
C ASP A 35 -0.90 -15.79 -2.22
N GLU A 36 -0.15 -15.19 -1.32
CA GLU A 36 -0.59 -14.88 0.04
C GLU A 36 -1.76 -13.89 0.03
N VAL A 37 -1.66 -12.84 -0.77
CA VAL A 37 -2.74 -11.86 -0.96
C VAL A 37 -3.98 -12.55 -1.54
N ASN A 38 -3.82 -13.36 -2.58
CA ASN A 38 -4.92 -14.08 -3.20
C ASN A 38 -5.63 -15.04 -2.24
N THR A 39 -4.88 -15.73 -1.40
CA THR A 39 -5.44 -16.60 -0.36
C THR A 39 -6.34 -15.80 0.59
N LEU A 40 -5.89 -14.64 1.06
CA LEU A 40 -6.68 -13.78 1.93
C LEU A 40 -7.93 -13.25 1.24
N LEU A 41 -7.80 -12.78 0.00
CA LEU A 41 -8.94 -12.29 -0.78
C LEU A 41 -10.00 -13.37 -0.95
N GLN A 42 -9.57 -14.59 -1.25
CA GLN A 42 -10.48 -15.73 -1.41
C GLN A 42 -11.16 -16.11 -0.11
N GLN A 43 -10.42 -16.23 0.99
CA GLN A 43 -10.95 -16.56 2.30
C GLN A 43 -11.99 -15.56 2.78
N LYS A 44 -11.79 -14.29 2.49
CA LYS A 44 -12.66 -13.18 2.90
C LYS A 44 -13.70 -12.81 1.85
N GLN A 45 -13.67 -13.46 0.69
CA GLN A 45 -14.58 -13.17 -0.44
C GLN A 45 -14.52 -11.70 -0.87
N LEU A 46 -13.30 -11.16 -0.99
CA LEU A 46 -13.05 -9.77 -1.34
C LEU A 46 -12.53 -9.66 -2.78
N ARG A 47 -12.89 -8.56 -3.42
CA ARG A 47 -12.39 -8.19 -4.74
C ARG A 47 -11.28 -7.15 -4.60
N LEU A 48 -10.11 -7.41 -5.17
CA LEU A 48 -9.01 -6.45 -5.13
C LEU A 48 -9.30 -5.28 -6.08
N GLN A 49 -9.41 -4.09 -5.50
CA GLN A 49 -9.68 -2.85 -6.24
C GLN A 49 -8.39 -2.17 -6.68
N ALA A 50 -7.42 -2.06 -5.80
CA ALA A 50 -6.16 -1.40 -6.10
C ALA A 50 -5.03 -1.90 -5.21
N ILE A 51 -3.81 -1.76 -5.74
CA ILE A 51 -2.56 -1.90 -5.01
C ILE A 51 -2.07 -0.48 -4.71
N ILE A 52 -1.61 -0.26 -3.49
CA ILE A 52 -0.97 1.00 -3.09
C ILE A 52 0.47 0.67 -2.69
N ASN A 53 1.45 1.32 -3.32
CA ASN A 53 2.85 1.14 -2.96
C ASN A 53 3.37 2.36 -2.22
N THR A 54 4.03 2.13 -1.09
CA THR A 54 4.71 3.19 -0.34
C THR A 54 5.93 3.70 -1.09
N HIS A 55 6.65 2.80 -1.76
CA HIS A 55 7.81 3.14 -2.58
C HIS A 55 8.14 2.00 -3.56
N GLU A 56 9.22 2.17 -4.33
CA GLU A 56 9.54 1.31 -5.47
C GLU A 56 10.50 0.15 -5.16
N HIS A 57 10.93 -0.05 -3.91
CA HIS A 57 11.84 -1.16 -3.60
C HIS A 57 11.18 -2.51 -3.82
N TRP A 58 11.98 -3.47 -4.30
CA TRP A 58 11.51 -4.78 -4.76
C TRP A 58 10.67 -5.55 -3.74
N ASP A 59 11.01 -5.43 -2.47
CA ASP A 59 10.34 -6.12 -1.36
C ASP A 59 8.96 -5.52 -1.03
N HIS A 60 8.59 -4.41 -1.65
CA HIS A 60 7.27 -3.77 -1.53
C HIS A 60 6.42 -3.88 -2.79
N ILE A 61 7.01 -4.25 -3.92
CA ILE A 61 6.33 -4.28 -5.22
C ILE A 61 6.31 -5.67 -5.88
N GLN A 62 6.88 -6.67 -5.23
CA GLN A 62 7.09 -8.00 -5.81
C GLN A 62 5.79 -8.65 -6.30
N GLY A 63 4.69 -8.45 -5.61
CA GLY A 63 3.40 -9.02 -5.98
C GLY A 63 2.62 -8.25 -7.05
N ASN A 64 3.07 -7.04 -7.44
CA ASN A 64 2.28 -6.16 -8.30
C ASN A 64 1.90 -6.80 -9.64
N LYS A 65 2.86 -7.34 -10.38
CA LYS A 65 2.60 -7.88 -11.73
C LYS A 65 1.56 -8.99 -11.74
N ALA A 66 1.71 -9.95 -10.83
CA ALA A 66 0.81 -11.09 -10.76
C ALA A 66 -0.61 -10.65 -10.35
N LEU A 67 -0.72 -9.75 -9.38
CA LEU A 67 -2.02 -9.25 -8.93
C LEU A 67 -2.73 -8.42 -10.00
N VAL A 68 -2.00 -7.57 -10.72
CA VAL A 68 -2.57 -6.80 -11.85
C VAL A 68 -3.05 -7.74 -12.95
N ALA A 69 -2.24 -8.76 -13.30
CA ALA A 69 -2.60 -9.71 -14.33
C ALA A 69 -3.87 -10.53 -13.99
N GLU A 70 -4.02 -10.87 -12.71
CA GLU A 70 -5.14 -11.69 -12.24
C GLU A 70 -6.41 -10.88 -11.98
N HIS A 71 -6.29 -9.69 -11.39
CA HIS A 71 -7.44 -8.90 -10.92
C HIS A 71 -7.78 -7.70 -11.81
N GLY A 72 -6.88 -7.29 -12.71
CA GLY A 72 -7.06 -6.07 -13.50
C GLY A 72 -7.16 -4.81 -12.62
N CYS A 73 -6.57 -4.84 -11.44
CA CYS A 73 -6.66 -3.77 -10.47
C CYS A 73 -5.74 -2.59 -10.81
N GLU A 74 -6.06 -1.42 -10.26
CA GLU A 74 -5.19 -0.25 -10.36
C GLU A 74 -3.96 -0.39 -9.46
N VAL A 75 -2.91 0.38 -9.76
CA VAL A 75 -1.72 0.54 -8.91
C VAL A 75 -1.50 2.02 -8.66
N TRP A 76 -1.47 2.40 -7.40
CA TRP A 76 -1.32 3.79 -6.96
C TRP A 76 0.01 3.98 -6.25
N ALA A 77 0.78 4.97 -6.67
CA ALA A 77 2.08 5.28 -6.07
C ALA A 77 2.48 6.73 -6.41
N HIS A 78 3.60 7.17 -5.82
CA HIS A 78 4.18 8.48 -6.09
C HIS A 78 4.55 8.63 -7.58
N SER A 79 4.40 9.84 -8.11
CA SER A 79 4.77 10.16 -9.50
C SER A 79 6.23 9.80 -9.84
N ASN A 80 7.14 9.92 -8.87
CA ASN A 80 8.54 9.52 -9.03
C ASN A 80 8.74 8.01 -9.17
N GLY A 81 7.70 7.21 -8.97
CA GLY A 81 7.70 5.77 -9.19
C GLY A 81 7.48 5.34 -10.63
N GLN A 82 7.25 6.29 -11.55
CA GLN A 82 7.07 5.98 -12.97
C GLN A 82 8.29 5.24 -13.54
N GLY A 83 8.03 4.12 -14.22
CA GLY A 83 9.09 3.25 -14.75
C GLY A 83 9.75 2.33 -13.71
N LYS A 84 9.42 2.46 -12.43
CA LYS A 84 9.99 1.67 -11.33
C LYS A 84 8.95 0.80 -10.63
N VAL A 85 7.70 1.26 -10.56
CA VAL A 85 6.59 0.55 -9.92
C VAL A 85 5.80 -0.19 -11.00
N PRO A 86 5.79 -1.54 -10.99
CA PRO A 86 5.09 -2.31 -12.02
C PRO A 86 3.58 -2.07 -11.99
N GLY A 87 3.01 -1.77 -13.16
CA GLY A 87 1.58 -1.58 -13.32
C GLY A 87 1.05 -0.23 -12.86
N LEU A 88 1.92 0.72 -12.49
CA LEU A 88 1.52 2.03 -12.01
C LEU A 88 0.51 2.70 -12.95
N SER A 89 -0.71 2.96 -12.44
CA SER A 89 -1.82 3.53 -13.22
C SER A 89 -2.37 4.82 -12.63
N ARG A 90 -2.13 5.11 -11.36
CA ARG A 90 -2.56 6.34 -10.70
C ARG A 90 -1.40 6.96 -9.93
N LEU A 91 -1.05 8.19 -10.29
CA LEU A 91 -0.01 8.95 -9.62
C LEU A 91 -0.61 9.69 -8.42
N LEU A 92 -0.03 9.50 -7.25
CA LEU A 92 -0.46 10.15 -6.02
C LEU A 92 0.39 11.38 -5.75
N THR A 93 -0.23 12.42 -5.18
CA THR A 93 0.41 13.67 -4.83
C THR A 93 0.29 13.96 -3.35
N ALA A 94 1.24 14.74 -2.82
CA ALA A 94 1.26 15.15 -1.41
C ALA A 94 -0.05 15.84 -1.00
N GLY A 95 -0.59 15.43 0.14
CA GLY A 95 -1.81 16.01 0.70
C GLY A 95 -3.12 15.51 0.08
N GLU A 96 -3.06 14.67 -0.95
CA GLU A 96 -4.26 14.11 -1.58
C GLU A 96 -5.08 13.32 -0.57
N LEU A 97 -6.40 13.52 -0.59
CA LEU A 97 -7.35 12.72 0.19
C LEU A 97 -8.04 11.74 -0.73
N ILE A 98 -7.98 10.47 -0.40
CA ILE A 98 -8.62 9.39 -1.16
C ILE A 98 -9.80 8.88 -0.34
N ASP A 99 -11.00 9.04 -0.87
CA ASP A 99 -12.20 8.49 -0.23
C ASP A 99 -12.21 6.97 -0.40
N LEU A 100 -12.44 6.25 0.68
CA LEU A 100 -12.53 4.79 0.68
C LEU A 100 -13.99 4.34 0.75
N ASP A 101 -14.61 4.49 1.91
CA ASP A 101 -16.04 4.20 2.13
C ASP A 101 -16.51 4.89 3.42
N ALA A 102 -17.82 5.00 3.62
CA ALA A 102 -18.50 5.36 4.89
C ALA A 102 -17.72 6.32 5.81
N GLY A 103 -17.08 7.35 5.26
CA GLY A 103 -16.32 8.34 6.02
C GLY A 103 -14.85 7.96 6.30
N ALA A 104 -14.38 6.86 5.75
CA ALA A 104 -12.96 6.49 5.80
C ALA A 104 -12.20 7.12 4.63
N GLN A 105 -11.02 7.66 4.91
CA GLN A 105 -10.16 8.30 3.92
C GLN A 105 -8.69 7.94 4.14
N LEU A 106 -7.91 7.97 3.07
CA LEU A 106 -6.44 7.96 3.13
C LEU A 106 -5.93 9.36 2.77
N ARG A 107 -5.07 9.90 3.62
CA ARG A 107 -4.30 11.11 3.29
C ARG A 107 -2.91 10.69 2.85
N VAL A 108 -2.49 11.19 1.69
CA VAL A 108 -1.17 10.93 1.13
C VAL A 108 -0.17 11.90 1.75
N LEU A 109 0.89 11.37 2.35
CA LEU A 109 1.99 12.14 2.92
C LEU A 109 3.24 11.89 2.10
N ASP A 110 3.81 12.93 1.52
CA ASP A 110 5.08 12.83 0.79
C ASP A 110 6.22 12.77 1.80
N THR A 111 6.93 11.66 1.83
CA THR A 111 7.97 11.38 2.81
C THR A 111 9.27 10.92 2.13
N PRO A 112 9.87 11.76 1.24
CA PRO A 112 11.13 11.40 0.60
C PRO A 112 12.24 11.27 1.64
N GLY A 113 13.15 10.35 1.41
CA GLY A 113 14.28 10.09 2.33
C GLY A 113 14.86 8.73 2.04
N HIS A 114 14.21 7.66 2.49
CA HIS A 114 14.58 6.28 2.12
C HIS A 114 14.62 6.13 0.61
N THR A 115 13.59 6.63 -0.10
CA THR A 115 13.61 6.89 -1.56
C THR A 115 12.92 8.21 -1.87
N TYR A 116 13.11 8.75 -3.09
CA TYR A 116 12.42 9.96 -3.53
C TYR A 116 10.93 9.71 -3.82
N ALA A 117 10.56 8.46 -4.10
CA ALA A 117 9.19 8.06 -4.39
C ALA A 117 8.45 7.53 -3.15
N HIS A 118 8.94 7.82 -1.95
CA HIS A 118 8.36 7.30 -0.71
C HIS A 118 7.15 8.10 -0.26
N LEU A 119 6.07 7.38 0.05
CA LEU A 119 4.84 7.93 0.62
C LEU A 119 4.50 7.20 1.92
N CYS A 120 3.92 7.94 2.86
CA CYS A 120 3.18 7.38 3.97
C CYS A 120 1.69 7.63 3.76
N PHE A 121 0.85 6.83 4.39
CA PHE A 121 -0.61 6.95 4.26
C PHE A 121 -1.24 7.04 5.64
N LEU A 122 -1.93 8.15 5.90
CA LEU A 122 -2.68 8.36 7.14
C LEU A 122 -4.12 7.92 6.92
N VAL A 123 -4.59 7.00 7.76
CA VAL A 123 -5.98 6.54 7.72
C VAL A 123 -6.82 7.42 8.61
N LEU A 124 -7.87 8.00 8.05
CA LEU A 124 -8.82 8.84 8.76
C LEU A 124 -10.19 8.13 8.79
N GLU A 125 -10.81 8.09 9.96
CA GLU A 125 -12.21 7.69 10.12
C GLU A 125 -12.99 8.85 10.72
N GLN A 126 -14.01 9.34 10.01
CA GLN A 126 -14.80 10.50 10.42
C GLN A 126 -13.91 11.72 10.73
N GLY A 127 -12.84 11.90 9.95
CA GLY A 127 -11.89 13.00 10.13
C GLY A 127 -10.85 12.79 11.24
N THR A 128 -10.90 11.67 11.96
CA THR A 128 -9.95 11.34 13.05
C THR A 128 -8.91 10.34 12.56
N ALA A 129 -7.63 10.65 12.80
CA ALA A 129 -6.53 9.75 12.45
C ALA A 129 -6.55 8.50 13.33
N VAL A 130 -6.58 7.32 12.70
CA VAL A 130 -6.66 6.03 13.41
C VAL A 130 -5.47 5.10 13.14
N ALA A 131 -4.76 5.30 12.02
CA ALA A 131 -3.60 4.49 11.67
C ALA A 131 -2.70 5.24 10.68
N VAL A 132 -1.46 4.80 10.55
CA VAL A 132 -0.53 5.30 9.54
C VAL A 132 0.29 4.14 8.98
N PHE A 133 0.42 4.10 7.64
CA PHE A 133 1.30 3.18 6.95
C PHE A 133 2.57 3.94 6.57
N THR A 134 3.70 3.53 7.11
CA THR A 134 4.95 4.29 7.00
C THR A 134 5.99 3.67 6.06
N GLY A 135 5.72 2.49 5.50
CA GLY A 135 6.70 1.80 4.66
C GLY A 135 8.05 1.69 5.36
N ASP A 136 9.09 2.17 4.71
CA ASP A 136 10.46 2.15 5.25
C ASP A 136 10.90 3.51 5.82
N THR A 137 9.98 4.44 6.04
CA THR A 137 10.31 5.73 6.68
C THR A 137 10.47 5.58 8.18
N LEU A 138 9.60 4.81 8.84
CA LEU A 138 9.61 4.62 10.29
C LEU A 138 9.37 3.14 10.63
N PHE A 139 10.22 2.57 11.47
CA PHE A 139 10.12 1.23 12.03
C PHE A 139 9.87 1.30 13.54
N ASN A 140 9.50 0.18 14.16
CA ASN A 140 9.31 0.11 15.62
C ASN A 140 10.53 0.57 16.42
N ALA A 141 11.72 0.37 15.89
CA ALA A 141 12.98 0.64 16.60
C ALA A 141 13.95 1.50 15.80
N GLY A 142 13.46 2.22 14.78
CA GLY A 142 14.34 3.05 13.96
C GLY A 142 13.64 3.66 12.75
N VAL A 143 14.44 4.24 11.87
CA VAL A 143 13.99 4.86 10.62
C VAL A 143 14.64 4.15 9.43
N GLY A 144 14.05 4.29 8.25
CA GLY A 144 14.60 3.76 7.02
C GLY A 144 15.92 4.45 6.65
N HIS A 145 16.78 3.72 5.93
CA HIS A 145 18.05 4.28 5.46
C HIS A 145 17.78 5.37 4.42
N CYS A 146 18.32 6.56 4.66
CA CYS A 146 18.23 7.68 3.73
C CYS A 146 19.44 7.69 2.80
N ARG A 147 19.19 7.70 1.49
CA ARG A 147 20.23 7.86 0.47
C ARG A 147 20.20 9.30 0.01
N GLY A 148 21.25 10.00 0.33
CA GLY A 148 21.43 11.39 -0.11
C GLY A 148 21.74 11.50 -1.58
#